data_5c91fb8c49557c5d24279513bdc7b279
#
_entry.id   5c91fb8c49557c5d24279513bdc7b279
#
_cell.length_a   1.000
_cell.length_b   1.000
_cell.length_c   1.000
_cell.angle_alpha   90.00
_cell.angle_beta   90.00
_cell.angle_gamma   90.00
#
_symmetry.space_group_name_H-M   'P 1'
#
loop_
_entity.id
_entity.type
_entity.pdbx_description
1 polymer ?
#
loop_
_entity_poly.entity_id
_entity_poly.type
_entity_poly.pdbx_seq_one_letter_code
_entity_poly.pdbx_strand_id
1 'polypeptide(L)'
;FKEQFREQADKQVKMRLAMEAVVAKESIEATEEEFEAEIKRIADAYQMEADKVKSLVDAAAVKKDLAVNKAIDFVKEKANIVLGAAEEKKPAKKTTRKTTKKAAAKKDEEPKEEENKGE
;
A
#
# COMPACT_ATOMS: atom_id res chain seq x y z
N PHE A 1 -19.20 5.89 -17.69
CA PHE A 1 -17.90 6.19 -17.17
C PHE A 1 -17.90 7.45 -16.34
N LYS A 2 -18.55 8.51 -16.74
CA LYS A 2 -18.51 9.77 -15.99
C LYS A 2 -19.12 9.66 -14.60
N GLU A 3 -20.15 8.85 -14.46
CA GLU A 3 -20.81 8.70 -13.17
C GLU A 3 -19.95 7.96 -12.17
N GLN A 4 -19.25 6.96 -12.64
CA GLN A 4 -18.36 6.19 -11.77
C GLN A 4 -17.22 7.04 -11.25
N PHE A 5 -16.69 7.90 -12.13
CA PHE A 5 -15.61 8.80 -11.71
C PHE A 5 -16.14 9.84 -10.70
N ARG A 6 -17.39 10.25 -10.85
CA ARG A 6 -17.97 11.19 -9.91
C ARG A 6 -18.11 10.57 -8.54
N GLU A 7 -18.64 9.37 -8.48
CA GLU A 7 -18.79 8.69 -7.20
C GLU A 7 -17.46 8.49 -6.52
N GLN A 8 -16.45 8.13 -7.30
CA GLN A 8 -15.13 7.91 -6.75
C GLN A 8 -14.53 9.20 -6.24
N ALA A 9 -14.68 10.27 -7.01
CA ALA A 9 -14.19 11.58 -6.62
C ALA A 9 -14.92 12.07 -5.36
N ASP A 10 -16.23 11.88 -5.30
CA ASP A 10 -17.01 12.28 -4.13
C ASP A 10 -16.55 11.52 -2.89
N LYS A 11 -16.28 10.22 -3.04
CA LYS A 11 -15.80 9.41 -1.93
C LYS A 11 -14.44 9.89 -1.45
N GLN A 12 -13.55 10.22 -2.39
CA GLN A 12 -12.23 10.72 -2.04
C GLN A 12 -12.29 12.05 -1.32
N VAL A 13 -13.13 12.96 -1.82
CA VAL A 13 -13.29 14.26 -1.20
C VAL A 13 -13.88 14.13 0.19
N LYS A 14 -14.89 13.29 0.35
CA LYS A 14 -15.51 13.05 1.64
C LYS A 14 -14.52 12.44 2.63
N MET A 15 -13.72 11.50 2.14
CA MET A 15 -12.70 10.87 2.97
C MET A 15 -11.66 11.88 3.41
N ARG A 16 -11.21 12.72 2.49
CA ARG A 16 -10.24 13.75 2.81
C ARG A 16 -10.78 14.74 3.85
N LEU A 17 -12.02 15.18 3.66
CA LEU A 17 -12.65 16.09 4.60
C LEU A 17 -12.82 15.46 5.98
N ALA A 18 -13.15 14.17 6.01
CA ALA A 18 -13.26 13.43 7.25
C ALA A 18 -11.91 13.34 7.95
N MET A 19 -10.85 13.08 7.20
CA MET A 19 -9.50 13.00 7.78
C MET A 19 -9.00 14.36 8.24
N GLU A 20 -9.33 15.42 7.52
CA GLU A 20 -9.01 16.78 7.97
C GLU A 20 -9.73 17.11 9.26
N ALA A 21 -10.96 16.65 9.43
CA ALA A 21 -11.71 16.83 10.67
C ALA A 21 -11.05 16.06 11.82
N VAL A 22 -10.55 14.86 11.56
CA VAL A 22 -9.82 14.08 12.56
C VAL A 22 -8.53 14.79 12.93
N VAL A 23 -7.82 15.33 11.96
CA VAL A 23 -6.59 16.10 12.19
C VAL A 23 -6.88 17.26 13.14
N ALA A 24 -7.96 17.98 12.88
CA ALA A 24 -8.32 19.13 13.72
C ALA A 24 -8.75 18.70 15.12
N LYS A 25 -9.52 17.63 15.19
CA LYS A 25 -10.05 17.17 16.48
C LYS A 25 -8.98 16.58 17.38
N GLU A 26 -8.09 15.81 16.81
CA GLU A 26 -7.03 15.15 17.57
C GLU A 26 -5.75 15.98 17.61
N SER A 27 -5.79 17.17 17.04
CA SER A 27 -4.63 18.07 16.97
C SER A 27 -3.39 17.37 16.42
N ILE A 28 -3.58 16.67 15.32
CA ILE A 28 -2.50 15.98 14.68
C ILE A 28 -1.72 16.95 13.83
N GLU A 29 -0.45 17.10 14.11
CA GLU A 29 0.39 17.99 13.34
C GLU A 29 1.61 17.25 12.84
N ALA A 30 2.09 17.66 11.69
CA ALA A 30 3.33 17.13 11.18
C ALA A 30 4.48 17.88 11.81
N THR A 31 5.46 17.16 12.31
CA THR A 31 6.63 17.77 12.89
C THR A 31 7.59 18.22 11.80
N GLU A 32 8.52 19.08 12.16
CA GLU A 32 9.51 19.56 11.22
C GLU A 32 10.38 18.40 10.74
N GLU A 33 10.65 17.46 11.62
CA GLU A 33 11.45 16.29 11.29
C GLU A 33 10.75 15.42 10.24
N GLU A 34 9.45 15.25 10.37
CA GLU A 34 8.66 14.50 9.40
C GLU A 34 8.61 15.21 8.06
N PHE A 35 8.51 16.52 8.10
CA PHE A 35 8.55 17.33 6.90
C PHE A 35 9.90 17.16 6.17
N GLU A 36 10.98 17.25 6.91
CA GLU A 36 12.31 17.09 6.31
C GLU A 36 12.52 15.69 5.76
N ALA A 37 12.04 14.68 6.47
CA ALA A 37 12.11 13.31 6.01
C ALA A 37 11.34 13.12 4.69
N GLU A 38 10.18 13.73 4.58
CA GLU A 38 9.38 13.65 3.37
C GLU A 38 10.05 14.38 2.21
N ILE A 39 10.61 15.56 2.48
CA ILE A 39 11.36 16.31 1.46
C ILE A 39 12.54 15.48 0.97
N LYS A 40 13.24 14.82 1.88
CA LYS A 40 14.36 13.98 1.50
C LYS A 40 13.90 12.80 0.66
N ARG A 41 12.78 12.20 1.03
CA ARG A 41 12.22 11.08 0.29
C ARG A 41 11.85 11.51 -1.14
N ILE A 42 11.25 12.68 -1.28
CA ILE A 42 10.89 13.22 -2.60
C ILE A 42 12.17 13.53 -3.40
N ALA A 43 13.15 14.13 -2.73
CA ALA A 43 14.43 14.46 -3.37
C ALA A 43 15.11 13.20 -3.92
N ASP A 44 15.13 12.14 -3.13
CA ASP A 44 15.73 10.87 -3.54
C ASP A 44 14.94 10.23 -4.69
N ALA A 45 13.62 10.31 -4.64
CA ALA A 45 12.77 9.73 -5.67
C ALA A 45 12.96 10.43 -7.02
N TYR A 46 13.13 11.73 -7.00
CA TYR A 46 13.30 12.51 -8.21
C TYR A 46 14.74 12.87 -8.53
N GLN A 47 15.67 12.36 -7.72
CA GLN A 47 17.09 12.63 -7.88
C GLN A 47 17.38 14.12 -7.91
N MET A 48 16.81 14.84 -6.98
CA MET A 48 16.98 16.28 -6.85
C MET A 48 17.56 16.62 -5.48
N GLU A 49 18.10 17.77 -5.34
CA GLU A 49 18.60 18.20 -4.05
C GLU A 49 17.45 18.62 -3.15
N ALA A 50 17.54 18.29 -1.88
CA ALA A 50 16.48 18.58 -0.91
C ALA A 50 16.11 20.05 -0.86
N ASP A 51 17.10 20.93 -0.97
CA ASP A 51 16.87 22.38 -0.93
C ASP A 51 16.05 22.83 -2.13
N LYS A 52 16.28 22.17 -3.26
CA LYS A 52 15.56 22.50 -4.47
C LYS A 52 14.11 22.05 -4.34
N VAL A 53 13.90 20.86 -3.76
CA VAL A 53 12.55 20.35 -3.50
C VAL A 53 11.83 21.29 -2.54
N LYS A 54 12.52 21.74 -1.49
CA LYS A 54 11.93 22.67 -0.52
C LYS A 54 11.48 23.97 -1.18
N SER A 55 12.20 24.41 -2.20
CA SER A 55 11.83 25.66 -2.86
C SER A 55 10.69 25.48 -3.85
N LEU A 56 10.47 24.27 -4.32
CA LEU A 56 9.43 24.00 -5.30
C LEU A 56 8.10 23.59 -4.67
N VAL A 57 8.14 23.07 -3.45
CA VAL A 57 6.91 22.61 -2.80
C VAL A 57 6.45 23.60 -1.77
N ASP A 58 5.14 23.64 -1.56
CA ASP A 58 4.60 24.48 -0.53
C ASP A 58 4.68 23.71 0.78
N ALA A 59 5.49 24.21 1.68
CA ALA A 59 5.70 23.56 2.97
C ALA A 59 4.38 23.35 3.74
N ALA A 60 3.48 24.32 3.65
CA ALA A 60 2.20 24.20 4.35
C ALA A 60 1.37 23.05 3.78
N ALA A 61 1.37 22.90 2.45
CA ALA A 61 0.64 21.84 1.80
C ALA A 61 1.22 20.47 2.16
N VAL A 62 2.55 20.34 2.17
CA VAL A 62 3.22 19.09 2.51
C VAL A 62 2.94 18.72 3.97
N LYS A 63 3.03 19.69 4.88
CA LYS A 63 2.72 19.43 6.29
C LYS A 63 1.27 19.00 6.50
N LYS A 64 0.37 19.59 5.72
CA LYS A 64 -1.04 19.23 5.78
C LYS A 64 -1.26 17.80 5.30
N ASP A 65 -0.61 17.43 4.20
CA ASP A 65 -0.72 16.08 3.67
C ASP A 65 -0.11 15.05 4.65
N LEU A 66 0.99 15.40 5.29
CA LEU A 66 1.59 14.55 6.32
C LEU A 66 0.64 14.38 7.51
N ALA A 67 -0.01 15.46 7.93
CA ALA A 67 -0.98 15.40 9.02
C ALA A 67 -2.17 14.50 8.64
N VAL A 68 -2.63 14.59 7.40
CA VAL A 68 -3.72 13.74 6.91
C VAL A 68 -3.27 12.27 6.90
N ASN A 69 -2.05 12.00 6.46
CA ASN A 69 -1.52 10.64 6.46
C ASN A 69 -1.41 10.09 7.90
N LYS A 70 -0.98 10.92 8.84
CA LYS A 70 -0.93 10.52 10.25
C LYS A 70 -2.35 10.26 10.77
N ALA A 71 -3.33 11.03 10.34
CA ALA A 71 -4.72 10.79 10.71
C ALA A 71 -5.23 9.46 10.18
N ILE A 72 -4.84 9.12 8.95
CA ILE A 72 -5.21 7.84 8.35
C ILE A 72 -4.60 6.70 9.17
N ASP A 73 -3.33 6.81 9.55
CA ASP A 73 -2.68 5.79 10.36
C ASP A 73 -3.31 5.70 11.74
N PHE A 74 -3.66 6.82 12.32
CA PHE A 74 -4.35 6.88 13.61
C PHE A 74 -5.70 6.15 13.54
N VAL A 75 -6.47 6.41 12.48
CA VAL A 75 -7.75 5.76 12.29
C VAL A 75 -7.57 4.26 12.08
N LYS A 76 -6.52 3.87 11.34
CA LYS A 76 -6.21 2.47 11.13
C LYS A 76 -5.88 1.76 12.42
N GLU A 77 -5.10 2.39 13.28
CA GLU A 77 -4.76 1.81 14.55
C GLU A 77 -5.99 1.63 15.42
N LYS A 78 -6.84 2.63 15.47
CA LYS A 78 -8.06 2.56 16.24
C LYS A 78 -9.00 1.50 15.67
N ALA A 79 -9.10 1.43 14.36
CA ALA A 79 -9.93 0.43 13.70
C ALA A 79 -9.39 -0.98 13.94
N ASN A 80 -8.08 -1.15 13.92
CA ASN A 80 -7.47 -2.45 14.18
C ASN A 80 -7.70 -2.92 15.61
N ILE A 81 -7.70 -2.01 16.56
CA ILE A 81 -7.99 -2.39 17.93
C ILE A 81 -9.41 -2.91 18.06
N VAL A 82 -10.34 -2.27 17.35
CA VAL A 82 -11.73 -2.69 17.41
C VAL A 82 -11.96 -3.95 16.58
N LEU A 83 -11.35 -4.02 15.40
CA LEU A 83 -11.48 -5.18 14.55
C LEU A 83 -10.65 -6.36 15.02
N GLY A 84 -9.59 -6.09 15.71
CA GLY A 84 -8.75 -7.15 16.27
C GLY A 84 -9.53 -8.03 17.21
N ALA A 85 -10.47 -7.46 17.93
CA ALA A 85 -11.29 -8.24 18.82
C ALA A 85 -12.34 -9.03 18.04
N ALA A 86 -12.62 -8.62 16.82
CA ALA A 86 -13.59 -9.31 16.02
C ALA A 86 -12.95 -10.29 15.07
N GLU A 87 -11.70 -10.06 14.71
CA GLU A 87 -11.05 -10.95 13.80
C GLU A 87 -10.58 -12.22 14.42
N GLU A 88 -10.54 -12.28 15.72
CA GLU A 88 -10.16 -13.50 16.33
C GLU A 88 -11.25 -14.49 16.11
N LYS A 89 -12.39 -14.08 15.62
CA LYS A 89 -13.43 -15.01 15.39
C LYS A 89 -13.61 -15.34 13.95
N LYS A 90 -12.86 -14.81 13.05
CA LYS A 90 -13.01 -15.14 11.69
C LYS A 90 -11.88 -15.97 11.31
N PRO A 91 -12.00 -17.15 11.08
CA PRO A 91 -10.93 -18.01 10.69
C PRO A 91 -10.47 -17.56 9.37
N ALA A 92 -9.24 -17.40 9.31
CA ALA A 92 -8.67 -16.99 8.12
C ALA A 92 -8.98 -17.99 7.10
N LYS A 93 -9.55 -17.75 6.07
CA LYS A 93 -9.78 -18.60 5.09
C LYS A 93 -8.59 -18.91 4.48
N LYS A 94 -7.99 -19.82 4.79
CA LYS A 94 -6.90 -20.29 4.20
C LYS A 94 -7.20 -20.70 2.93
N THR A 95 -6.99 -20.07 2.04
CA THR A 95 -7.14 -20.51 0.74
C THR A 95 -6.04 -21.33 0.56
N THR A 96 -6.18 -22.45 0.82
CA THR A 96 -5.17 -23.31 0.54
C THR A 96 -5.19 -23.43 -0.85
N ARG A 97 -4.47 -22.82 -1.48
CA ARG A 97 -4.21 -23.01 -2.70
C ARG A 97 -3.63 -24.21 -2.78
N LYS A 98 -4.12 -25.13 -2.96
CA LYS A 98 -3.66 -26.30 -3.22
C LYS A 98 -3.06 -26.28 -4.43
N THR A 99 -2.02 -26.02 -4.51
CA THR A 99 -1.35 -26.09 -5.70
C THR A 99 -1.17 -27.38 -5.90
N THR A 100 -1.80 -27.83 -6.55
CA THR A 100 -1.57 -29.06 -6.91
C THR A 100 -0.56 -29.09 -7.72
N LYS A 101 0.30 -29.12 -7.42
CA LYS A 101 1.24 -29.22 -8.08
C LYS A 101 1.47 -30.34 -8.45
N LYS A 102 1.16 -30.98 -8.80
CA LYS A 102 1.30 -32.04 -9.19
C LYS A 102 2.11 -32.18 -9.99
N ALA A 103 2.66 -32.00 -10.14
CA ALA A 103 3.41 -32.23 -10.76
C ALA A 103 3.68 -32.99 -11.51
N ALA A 104 3.85 -33.09 -11.94
CA ALA A 104 4.04 -33.88 -12.68
C ALA A 104 5.13 -34.37 -12.81
N ALA A 105 5.39 -34.89 -12.47
CA ALA A 105 6.41 -35.49 -12.53
C ALA A 105 6.50 -36.29 -13.51
N LYS A 106 6.49 -36.32 -14.32
CA LYS A 106 6.53 -37.07 -15.19
C LYS A 106 7.57 -37.51 -15.60
N LYS A 107 8.00 -38.15 -15.58
CA LYS A 107 8.89 -38.77 -15.92
C LYS A 107 9.09 -39.02 -17.15
N ASP A 108 9.76 -38.89 -17.55
CA ASP A 108 9.98 -39.10 -18.76
C ASP A 108 10.51 -40.27 -19.00
N GLU A 109 10.18 -41.01 -19.56
CA GLU A 109 10.56 -42.13 -19.99
C GLU A 109 11.45 -41.96 -21.02
N GLU A 110 12.53 -42.11 -20.93
CA GLU A 110 13.43 -42.11 -21.91
C GLU A 110 13.27 -43.14 -22.80
N PRO A 111 13.07 -43.05 -23.88
CA PRO A 111 12.91 -44.09 -24.82
C PRO A 111 14.19 -44.70 -25.07
N LYS A 112 14.31 -45.86 -24.89
CA LYS A 112 15.37 -46.56 -25.16
C LYS A 112 15.67 -46.64 -26.54
N GLU A 113 16.52 -46.10 -27.02
CA GLU A 113 16.94 -46.23 -28.32
C GLU A 113 17.35 -47.55 -28.59
N GLU A 114 16.84 -48.22 -29.22
CA GLU A 114 17.18 -49.42 -29.69
C GLU A 114 18.17 -49.31 -30.64
N GLU A 115 19.25 -49.48 -30.39
CA GLU A 115 20.23 -49.49 -31.29
C GLU A 115 20.18 -50.55 -32.17
N ASN A 116 19.83 -50.41 -33.16
CA ASN A 116 19.81 -51.41 -34.09
C ASN A 116 21.04 -51.53 -34.76
N LYS A 117 21.75 -52.45 -34.56
CA LYS A 117 22.86 -52.67 -35.18
C LYS A 117 22.70 -53.30 -36.34
N GLY A 118 22.72 -52.80 -37.24
CA GLY A 118 22.57 -53.46 -38.44
C GLY A 118 23.81 -53.95 -38.91
N GLU A 119 23.95 -54.80 -39.47
CA GLU A 119 25.06 -55.36 -39.96
C GLU A 119 25.43 -54.82 -41.06
#